data_0a0b7d046cbb90c5fa3fcdb7ebed869b
#
_entry.id   0a0b7d046cbb90c5fa3fcdb7ebed869b
#
_cell.length_a   1.000
_cell.length_b   1.000
_cell.length_c   1.000
_cell.angle_alpha   90.00
_cell.angle_beta   90.00
_cell.angle_gamma   90.00
#
_symmetry.space_group_name_H-M   'P 1'
#
loop_
_entity.id
_entity.type
_entity.pdbx_description
1 polymer ?
#
loop_
_entity_poly.entity_id
_entity_poly.type
_entity_poly.pdbx_seq_one_letter_code
_entity_poly.pdbx_strand_id
1 'polypeptide(L)'
;MNKLYLLNESTHHQIECNTICQRLYYHLASLQRESGAIKATVKHIADGVGISESGARYWMLLMQDAAVITMERHGKFYDITVNEAVSFITTTN
;
A
#
# COMPACT_ATOMS: atom_id res chain seq x y z
N MET A 1 -2.22 9.60 -19.58
CA MET A 1 -1.35 9.24 -18.50
C MET A 1 -2.15 8.88 -17.27
N ASN A 2 -1.87 7.74 -16.72
CA ASN A 2 -2.54 7.36 -15.48
C ASN A 2 -1.90 8.06 -14.32
N LYS A 3 -2.66 8.32 -13.32
CA LYS A 3 -2.16 9.05 -12.21
C LYS A 3 -2.90 8.65 -10.96
N LEU A 4 -2.21 8.63 -9.85
CA LEU A 4 -2.83 8.45 -8.58
C LEU A 4 -3.55 9.73 -8.19
N TYR A 5 -4.80 9.62 -7.85
CA TYR A 5 -5.55 10.74 -7.35
C TYR A 5 -5.60 10.63 -5.86
N LEU A 6 -4.90 11.49 -5.19
CA LEU A 6 -4.72 11.39 -3.76
C LEU A 6 -5.31 12.61 -3.07
N LEU A 7 -5.74 12.41 -1.84
CA LEU A 7 -6.31 13.48 -1.06
C LEU A 7 -5.24 14.46 -0.60
N ASN A 8 -4.02 13.98 -0.48
CA ASN A 8 -2.91 14.79 0.02
C ASN A 8 -1.77 14.74 -0.98
N GLU A 9 -1.48 15.87 -1.60
CA GLU A 9 -0.44 15.94 -2.61
C GLU A 9 0.95 15.63 -2.11
N SER A 10 1.25 16.04 -0.89
CA SER A 10 2.55 15.73 -0.29
C SER A 10 2.72 14.24 -0.12
N THR A 11 1.68 13.58 0.38
CA THR A 11 1.70 12.14 0.56
C THR A 11 1.79 11.45 -0.79
N HIS A 12 1.07 11.96 -1.78
CA HIS A 12 1.13 11.45 -3.13
C HIS A 12 2.57 11.46 -3.65
N HIS A 13 3.23 12.58 -3.51
CA HIS A 13 4.60 12.70 -3.99
C HIS A 13 5.52 11.69 -3.30
N GLN A 14 5.38 11.53 -1.98
CA GLN A 14 6.18 10.56 -1.25
C GLN A 14 5.95 9.14 -1.75
N ILE A 15 4.69 8.78 -1.95
CA ILE A 15 4.35 7.43 -2.39
C ILE A 15 4.87 7.18 -3.82
N GLU A 16 4.64 8.13 -4.69
CA GLU A 16 5.04 8.01 -6.08
C GLU A 16 6.53 7.82 -6.25
N CYS A 17 7.31 8.52 -5.44
CA CYS A 17 8.75 8.52 -5.58
C CYS A 17 9.45 7.43 -4.78
N ASN A 18 8.71 6.69 -3.95
CA ASN A 18 9.34 5.74 -3.06
C ASN A 18 9.23 4.31 -3.56
N THR A 19 10.37 3.71 -3.88
CA THR A 19 10.43 2.35 -4.40
C THR A 19 9.91 1.32 -3.40
N ILE A 20 10.20 1.52 -2.12
CA ILE A 20 9.75 0.59 -1.08
C ILE A 20 8.23 0.61 -1.00
N CYS A 21 7.65 1.79 -1.08
CA CYS A 21 6.22 1.93 -1.05
C CYS A 21 5.56 1.26 -2.25
N GLN A 22 6.15 1.39 -3.43
CA GLN A 22 5.62 0.74 -4.63
C GLN A 22 5.70 -0.78 -4.51
N ARG A 23 6.80 -1.29 -3.99
CA ARG A 23 6.95 -2.73 -3.77
C ARG A 23 5.89 -3.24 -2.81
N LEU A 24 5.64 -2.49 -1.75
CA LEU A 24 4.64 -2.84 -0.76
C LEU A 24 3.24 -2.84 -1.40
N TYR A 25 2.93 -1.83 -2.18
CA TYR A 25 1.65 -1.75 -2.88
C TYR A 25 1.44 -2.96 -3.80
N TYR A 26 2.44 -3.28 -4.61
CA TYR A 26 2.28 -4.39 -5.54
C TYR A 26 2.18 -5.73 -4.84
N HIS A 27 2.87 -5.87 -3.70
CA HIS A 27 2.74 -7.07 -2.90
C HIS A 27 1.31 -7.22 -2.37
N LEU A 28 0.75 -6.14 -1.83
CA LEU A 28 -0.61 -6.15 -1.32
C LEU A 28 -1.63 -6.41 -2.43
N ALA A 29 -1.44 -5.78 -3.58
CA ALA A 29 -2.33 -5.98 -4.71
C ALA A 29 -2.31 -7.44 -5.17
N SER A 30 -1.13 -8.05 -5.16
CA SER A 30 -0.98 -9.45 -5.52
C SER A 30 -1.72 -10.36 -4.55
N LEU A 31 -1.59 -10.09 -3.26
CA LEU A 31 -2.30 -10.86 -2.24
C LEU A 31 -3.81 -10.75 -2.43
N GLN A 32 -4.29 -9.57 -2.74
CA GLN A 32 -5.71 -9.34 -2.94
C GLN A 32 -6.23 -10.12 -4.16
N ARG A 33 -5.46 -10.15 -5.24
CA ARG A 33 -5.87 -10.89 -6.43
C ARG A 33 -5.89 -12.38 -6.17
N GLU A 34 -4.97 -12.88 -5.37
CA GLU A 34 -4.87 -14.31 -5.10
C GLU A 34 -5.96 -14.81 -4.17
N SER A 35 -6.31 -14.04 -3.15
CA SER A 35 -7.22 -14.52 -2.13
C SER A 35 -8.51 -13.72 -2.02
N GLY A 36 -8.63 -12.64 -2.74
CA GLY A 36 -9.83 -11.81 -2.71
C GLY A 36 -9.89 -10.86 -1.52
N ALA A 37 -9.21 -11.19 -0.45
CA ALA A 37 -9.17 -10.37 0.74
C ALA A 37 -7.81 -10.53 1.40
N ILE A 38 -7.36 -9.50 2.09
CA ILE A 38 -6.10 -9.57 2.80
C ILE A 38 -6.40 -9.47 4.28
N LYS A 39 -5.97 -10.48 5.03
CA LYS A 39 -6.08 -10.45 6.47
C LYS A 39 -4.74 -10.88 7.03
N ALA A 40 -3.98 -9.94 7.54
CA ALA A 40 -2.61 -10.22 7.92
C ALA A 40 -2.12 -9.26 8.98
N THR A 41 -1.04 -9.63 9.65
CA THR A 41 -0.35 -8.73 10.56
C THR A 41 0.61 -7.88 9.76
N VAL A 42 0.99 -6.74 10.30
CA VAL A 42 1.99 -5.89 9.65
C VAL A 42 3.31 -6.65 9.51
N LYS A 43 3.65 -7.45 10.52
CA LYS A 43 4.89 -8.22 10.47
C LYS A 43 4.89 -9.19 9.29
N HIS A 44 3.79 -9.88 9.07
CA HIS A 44 3.70 -10.83 7.98
C HIS A 44 3.88 -10.13 6.62
N ILE A 45 3.26 -8.97 6.48
CA ILE A 45 3.38 -8.20 5.25
C ILE A 45 4.81 -7.70 5.08
N ALA A 46 5.41 -7.20 6.16
CA ALA A 46 6.78 -6.71 6.12
C ALA A 46 7.74 -7.80 5.71
N ASP A 47 7.57 -9.00 6.29
CA ASP A 47 8.42 -10.14 5.95
C ASP A 47 8.28 -10.52 4.47
N GLY A 48 7.06 -10.46 3.95
CA GLY A 48 6.82 -10.79 2.55
C GLY A 48 7.46 -9.81 1.57
N VAL A 49 7.61 -8.55 1.98
CA VAL A 49 8.25 -7.55 1.14
C VAL A 49 9.75 -7.46 1.40
N GLY A 50 10.18 -7.90 2.56
CA GLY A 50 11.60 -7.84 2.94
C GLY A 50 11.99 -6.50 3.55
N ILE A 51 11.10 -5.91 4.32
CA ILE A 51 11.37 -4.64 5.00
C ILE A 51 11.04 -4.78 6.48
N SER A 52 11.40 -3.79 7.26
CA SER A 52 11.13 -3.82 8.69
C SER A 52 9.64 -3.63 8.96
N GLU A 53 9.19 -4.13 10.09
CA GLU A 53 7.79 -3.97 10.49
C GLU A 53 7.43 -2.49 10.65
N SER A 54 8.30 -1.71 11.26
CA SER A 54 8.03 -0.29 11.44
C SER A 54 7.99 0.45 10.12
N GLY A 55 8.84 0.05 9.18
CA GLY A 55 8.82 0.65 7.84
C GLY A 55 7.53 0.32 7.10
N ALA A 56 7.10 -0.94 7.19
CA ALA A 56 5.85 -1.35 6.57
C ALA A 56 4.67 -0.56 7.16
N ARG A 57 4.63 -0.43 8.49
CA ARG A 57 3.56 0.31 9.15
C ARG A 57 3.53 1.76 8.70
N TYR A 58 4.70 2.37 8.63
CA TYR A 58 4.82 3.77 8.21
C TYR A 58 4.24 3.97 6.81
N TRP A 59 4.68 3.17 5.86
CA TRP A 59 4.22 3.33 4.47
C TRP A 59 2.77 2.92 4.28
N MET A 60 2.31 1.91 5.02
CA MET A 60 0.91 1.52 4.94
C MET A 60 -0.02 2.62 5.46
N LEU A 61 0.39 3.30 6.53
CA LEU A 61 -0.40 4.41 7.05
C LEU A 61 -0.44 5.58 6.06
N LEU A 62 0.67 5.84 5.39
CA LEU A 62 0.68 6.87 4.35
C LEU A 62 -0.21 6.49 3.17
N MET A 63 -0.18 5.22 2.79
CA MET A 63 -1.04 4.76 1.70
C MET A 63 -2.51 4.83 2.08
N GLN A 64 -2.84 4.55 3.34
CA GLN A 64 -4.20 4.69 3.81
C GLN A 64 -4.64 6.16 3.79
N ASP A 65 -3.76 7.05 4.24
CA ASP A 65 -4.03 8.48 4.22
C ASP A 65 -4.28 8.98 2.80
N ALA A 66 -3.61 8.39 1.84
CA ALA A 66 -3.75 8.77 0.44
C ALA A 66 -4.86 8.01 -0.27
N ALA A 67 -5.62 7.20 0.43
CA ALA A 67 -6.73 6.41 -0.12
C ALA A 67 -6.27 5.35 -1.13
N VAL A 68 -5.01 4.97 -1.09
CA VAL A 68 -4.47 3.90 -1.94
C VAL A 68 -4.89 2.54 -1.41
N ILE A 69 -4.97 2.42 -0.08
CA ILE A 69 -5.48 1.22 0.56
C ILE A 69 -6.42 1.64 1.69
N THR A 70 -7.24 0.71 2.15
CA THR A 70 -7.98 0.89 3.39
C THR A 70 -7.57 -0.22 4.34
N MET A 71 -7.48 0.09 5.61
CA MET A 71 -7.11 -0.88 6.62
C MET A 71 -8.09 -0.80 7.77
N GLU A 72 -8.54 -1.96 8.23
CA GLU A 72 -9.41 -2.03 9.40
C GLU A 72 -8.79 -3.00 10.39
N ARG A 73 -8.57 -2.53 11.61
CA ARG A 73 -7.86 -3.34 12.59
C ARG A 73 -8.80 -4.26 13.35
N HIS A 74 -8.40 -5.53 13.47
CA HIS A 74 -9.11 -6.51 14.25
C HIS A 74 -8.08 -7.24 15.12
N GLY A 75 -7.88 -6.76 16.33
CA GLY A 75 -6.83 -7.30 17.19
C GLY A 75 -5.47 -6.98 16.61
N LYS A 76 -4.66 -7.99 16.38
CA LYS A 76 -3.34 -7.79 15.77
C LYS A 76 -3.37 -7.95 14.26
N PHE A 77 -4.52 -8.30 13.69
CA PHE A 77 -4.66 -8.44 12.25
C PHE A 77 -5.29 -7.19 11.66
N TYR A 78 -5.03 -6.99 10.38
CA TYR A 78 -5.67 -5.93 9.62
C TYR A 78 -6.41 -6.56 8.46
N ASP A 79 -7.61 -6.08 8.20
CA ASP A 79 -8.29 -6.36 6.94
C ASP A 79 -7.91 -5.23 6.00
N ILE A 80 -7.28 -5.55 4.90
CA ILE A 80 -6.73 -4.56 3.99
C ILE A 80 -7.38 -4.71 2.62
N THR A 81 -7.79 -3.58 2.07
CA THR A 81 -8.34 -3.54 0.72
C THR A 81 -7.49 -2.58 -0.10
N VAL A 82 -7.02 -3.04 -1.23
CA VAL A 82 -6.22 -2.22 -2.14
C VAL A 82 -7.13 -1.60 -3.18
N ASN A 83 -6.96 -0.32 -3.41
CA ASN A 83 -7.68 0.36 -4.48
C ASN A 83 -6.95 0.12 -5.79
N GLU A 84 -7.37 -0.89 -6.52
CA GLU A 84 -6.67 -1.28 -7.75
C GLU A 84 -6.97 -0.36 -8.93
N ALA A 85 -7.85 0.59 -8.77
CA ALA A 85 -8.05 1.60 -9.80
C ALA A 85 -6.92 2.63 -9.81
N VAL A 86 -6.11 2.60 -8.74
CA VAL A 86 -4.97 3.48 -8.61
C VAL A 86 -3.77 2.82 -9.26
N SER A 87 -2.90 3.57 -9.89
CA SER A 87 -1.66 3.01 -10.36
C SER A 87 -0.53 3.98 -10.09
N PHE A 88 0.65 3.43 -9.81
CA PHE A 88 1.84 4.24 -9.68
C PHE A 88 2.31 4.57 -11.07
N ILE A 89 2.45 5.83 -11.35
CA ILE A 89 2.78 6.26 -12.66
C ILE A 89 4.21 6.22 -12.90
N THR A 90 4.54 5.49 -13.87
CA THR A 90 5.90 5.43 -14.27
C THR A 90 6.09 6.15 -15.54
N THR A 91 5.07 6.55 -16.22
CA THR A 91 5.22 7.22 -17.40
C THR A 91 5.46 8.58 -17.19
N THR A 92 6.18 9.11 -17.89
CA THR A 92 6.31 10.42 -17.83
C THR A 92 5.62 11.05 -18.90
N ASN A 93 5.19 10.90 -19.34
CA ASN A 93 4.58 11.52 -20.29
C ASN A 93 4.60 12.24 -20.68
#